data_314743e3d4cd262ef358cdcf3455a316
#
_entry.id   314743e3d4cd262ef358cdcf3455a316
#
_cell.length_a   1.000
_cell.length_b   1.000
_cell.length_c   1.000
_cell.angle_alpha   90.00
_cell.angle_beta   90.00
_cell.angle_gamma   90.00
#
_symmetry.space_group_name_H-M   'P 1'
#
loop_
_entity.id
_entity.type
_entity.pdbx_description
1 polymer ?
#
loop_
_entity_poly.entity_id
_entity_poly.type
_entity_poly.pdbx_seq_one_letter_code
_entity_poly.pdbx_strand_id
1 'polypeptide(L)'
;MSTTPDPHGSSQPGEPADTTAETASSMAGPTSSIVAAVKLMYVGAGLSLLGTLFGLTTRDAMRDRLVEDNPDMTNGELDRTLNVATAVGVVIGLIAVGLWLWMARANMRGLAWARIVATVLFGLNVVLTLYNVSQTTGFGVIISIVSIVLAGAILWLLYRGDATAYYDAVSARVGA
;
A
#
# COMPACT_ATOMS: atom_id res chain seq x y z
N MET A 1 63.20 -8.52 -53.85
CA MET A 1 61.72 -8.72 -53.85
C MET A 1 61.20 -8.27 -52.49
N SER A 2 60.69 -7.05 -52.46
CA SER A 2 60.14 -6.43 -51.25
C SER A 2 58.69 -6.81 -51.10
N THR A 3 58.31 -7.31 -49.96
CA THR A 3 56.89 -7.46 -49.56
C THR A 3 56.60 -6.49 -48.41
N THR A 4 55.87 -5.45 -48.75
CA THR A 4 55.34 -4.44 -47.83
C THR A 4 54.21 -5.03 -47.01
N PRO A 5 54.14 -4.84 -45.67
CA PRO A 5 52.94 -5.15 -44.88
C PRO A 5 51.91 -4.01 -45.00
N ASP A 6 50.71 -4.38 -45.22
CA ASP A 6 49.52 -3.50 -45.35
C ASP A 6 49.05 -3.01 -43.97
N PRO A 7 48.92 -1.70 -43.71
CA PRO A 7 48.46 -1.19 -42.45
C PRO A 7 46.98 -0.69 -42.55
N HIS A 8 46.06 -1.59 -42.78
CA HIS A 8 44.63 -1.27 -42.63
C HIS A 8 44.02 -2.04 -41.47
N GLY A 9 44.38 -1.62 -40.26
CA GLY A 9 43.56 -1.85 -39.09
C GLY A 9 42.31 -1.00 -39.22
N SER A 10 41.21 -1.58 -39.67
CA SER A 10 39.89 -0.97 -39.66
C SER A 10 39.44 -0.79 -38.23
N SER A 11 39.60 0.42 -37.73
CA SER A 11 38.90 0.90 -36.54
C SER A 11 37.40 0.85 -36.83
N GLN A 12 36.71 -0.14 -36.32
CA GLN A 12 35.26 -0.10 -36.24
C GLN A 12 34.88 1.11 -35.36
N PRO A 13 34.05 2.03 -35.86
CA PRO A 13 33.45 3.06 -35.01
C PRO A 13 32.58 2.36 -33.98
N GLY A 14 32.85 2.65 -32.72
CA GLY A 14 32.04 2.12 -31.59
C GLY A 14 30.56 2.38 -31.84
N GLU A 15 29.83 1.31 -31.89
CA GLU A 15 28.39 1.29 -32.09
C GLU A 15 27.72 2.03 -30.90
N PRO A 16 26.88 3.05 -31.13
CA PRO A 16 26.19 3.75 -30.06
C PRO A 16 24.94 2.92 -29.59
N ALA A 17 25.16 1.64 -29.28
CA ALA A 17 24.06 0.77 -28.88
C ALA A 17 23.62 0.97 -27.43
N ASP A 18 24.43 1.59 -26.59
CA ASP A 18 24.15 1.69 -25.14
C ASP A 18 23.28 2.89 -24.80
N THR A 19 23.36 3.98 -25.55
CA THR A 19 22.63 5.23 -25.27
C THR A 19 21.13 5.10 -25.53
N THR A 20 20.71 4.25 -26.45
CA THR A 20 19.29 4.06 -26.81
C THR A 20 18.56 3.19 -25.77
N ALA A 21 19.23 2.19 -25.23
CA ALA A 21 18.67 1.33 -24.18
C ALA A 21 18.55 2.09 -22.85
N GLU A 22 19.53 2.92 -22.54
CA GLU A 22 19.52 3.77 -21.34
C GLU A 22 18.45 4.87 -21.42
N THR A 23 18.27 5.48 -22.60
CA THR A 23 17.22 6.48 -22.83
C THR A 23 15.81 5.86 -22.81
N ALA A 24 15.64 4.64 -23.34
CA ALA A 24 14.37 3.92 -23.30
C ALA A 24 14.01 3.50 -21.86
N SER A 25 14.98 3.07 -21.07
CA SER A 25 14.79 2.75 -19.63
C SER A 25 14.45 3.99 -18.80
N SER A 26 14.98 5.18 -19.21
CA SER A 26 14.71 6.44 -18.52
C SER A 26 13.31 7.01 -18.75
N MET A 27 12.59 6.56 -19.78
CA MET A 27 11.21 6.96 -20.09
C MET A 27 10.17 5.94 -19.62
N ALA A 28 10.60 4.85 -19.02
CA ALA A 28 9.66 3.83 -18.52
C ALA A 28 8.77 4.42 -17.41
N GLY A 29 7.47 4.44 -17.67
CA GLY A 29 6.45 4.75 -16.67
C GLY A 29 6.38 3.67 -15.59
N PRO A 30 5.47 3.80 -14.59
CA PRO A 30 5.31 2.83 -13.53
C PRO A 30 5.08 1.42 -14.09
N THR A 31 5.80 0.44 -13.55
CA THR A 31 5.73 -0.96 -13.98
C THR A 31 4.36 -1.57 -13.71
N SER A 32 4.06 -2.68 -14.39
CA SER A 32 2.78 -3.40 -14.22
C SER A 32 2.52 -3.80 -12.76
N SER A 33 3.57 -4.17 -12.01
CA SER A 33 3.46 -4.52 -10.59
C SER A 33 3.08 -3.32 -9.73
N ILE A 34 3.65 -2.13 -10.00
CA ILE A 34 3.29 -0.90 -9.29
C ILE A 34 1.85 -0.50 -9.59
N VAL A 35 1.44 -0.56 -10.87
CA VAL A 35 0.06 -0.27 -11.26
C VAL A 35 -0.92 -1.23 -10.59
N ALA A 36 -0.59 -2.52 -10.52
CA ALA A 36 -1.40 -3.52 -9.83
C ALA A 36 -1.48 -3.23 -8.32
N ALA A 37 -0.36 -2.93 -7.67
CA ALA A 37 -0.32 -2.56 -6.26
C ALA A 37 -1.19 -1.33 -5.97
N VAL A 38 -1.10 -0.30 -6.81
CA VAL A 38 -1.91 0.93 -6.68
C VAL A 38 -3.41 0.64 -6.86
N LYS A 39 -3.80 -0.21 -7.81
CA LYS A 39 -5.21 -0.65 -7.93
C LYS A 39 -5.70 -1.34 -6.66
N LEU A 40 -4.89 -2.21 -6.07
CA LEU A 40 -5.23 -2.85 -4.79
C LEU A 40 -5.31 -1.84 -3.64
N MET A 41 -4.48 -0.79 -3.64
CA MET A 41 -4.59 0.29 -2.66
C MET A 41 -5.91 1.08 -2.79
N TYR A 42 -6.39 1.31 -4.01
CA TYR A 42 -7.73 1.89 -4.23
C TYR A 42 -8.84 0.96 -3.74
N VAL A 43 -8.70 -0.35 -3.93
CA VAL A 43 -9.64 -1.34 -3.34
C VAL A 43 -9.59 -1.25 -1.82
N GLY A 44 -8.41 -1.14 -1.21
CA GLY A 44 -8.25 -0.93 0.24
C GLY A 44 -8.94 0.34 0.74
N ALA A 45 -8.81 1.45 0.00
CA ALA A 45 -9.53 2.70 0.32
C ALA A 45 -11.06 2.52 0.26
N GLY A 46 -11.56 1.84 -0.78
CA GLY A 46 -12.98 1.52 -0.92
C GLY A 46 -13.50 0.65 0.21
N LEU A 47 -12.75 -0.40 0.58
CA LEU A 47 -13.11 -1.28 1.71
C LEU A 47 -13.10 -0.52 3.04
N SER A 48 -12.13 0.39 3.25
CA SER A 48 -12.09 1.23 4.46
C SER A 48 -13.31 2.16 4.55
N LEU A 49 -13.70 2.74 3.42
CA LEU A 49 -14.90 3.58 3.35
C LEU A 49 -16.17 2.76 3.62
N LEU A 50 -16.32 1.60 2.98
CA LEU A 50 -17.46 0.70 3.21
C LEU A 50 -17.50 0.22 4.67
N GLY A 51 -16.37 -0.13 5.26
CA GLY A 51 -16.27 -0.51 6.67
C GLY A 51 -16.71 0.61 7.61
N THR A 52 -16.31 1.85 7.31
CA THR A 52 -16.75 3.04 8.08
C THR A 52 -18.26 3.25 7.98
N LEU A 53 -18.83 3.15 6.76
CA LEU A 53 -20.27 3.27 6.56
C LEU A 53 -21.04 2.13 7.25
N PHE A 54 -20.54 0.90 7.14
CA PHE A 54 -21.13 -0.25 7.82
C PHE A 54 -21.10 -0.09 9.35
N GLY A 55 -20.00 0.45 9.90
CA GLY A 55 -19.90 0.77 11.33
C GLY A 55 -20.98 1.74 11.82
N LEU A 56 -21.44 2.66 10.96
CA LEU A 56 -22.56 3.54 11.30
C LEU A 56 -23.91 2.82 11.38
N THR A 57 -24.09 1.74 10.59
CA THR A 57 -25.35 0.96 10.59
C THR A 57 -25.43 -0.07 11.71
N THR A 58 -24.29 -0.40 12.35
CA THR A 58 -24.22 -1.40 13.42
C THR A 58 -24.26 -0.78 14.84
N ARG A 59 -24.66 0.48 14.95
CA ARG A 59 -24.68 1.22 16.20
C ARG A 59 -25.58 0.56 17.27
N ASP A 60 -26.74 0.04 16.87
CA ASP A 60 -27.68 -0.61 17.79
C ASP A 60 -27.08 -1.90 18.36
N ALA A 61 -26.45 -2.73 17.52
CA ALA A 61 -25.75 -3.93 17.96
C ALA A 61 -24.56 -3.62 18.89
N MET A 62 -23.90 -2.49 18.72
CA MET A 62 -22.85 -2.02 19.61
C MET A 62 -23.44 -1.58 20.96
N ARG A 63 -24.60 -0.93 20.94
CA ARG A 63 -25.34 -0.54 22.14
C ARG A 63 -25.72 -1.76 22.98
N ASP A 64 -26.30 -2.79 22.34
CA ASP A 64 -26.74 -4.01 23.01
C ASP A 64 -25.57 -4.71 23.73
N ARG A 65 -24.40 -4.79 23.07
CA ARG A 65 -23.17 -5.34 23.67
C ARG A 65 -22.70 -4.51 24.87
N LEU A 66 -22.70 -3.17 24.74
CA LEU A 66 -22.28 -2.30 25.84
C LEU A 66 -23.19 -2.43 27.07
N VAL A 67 -24.50 -2.63 26.88
CA VAL A 67 -25.44 -2.90 27.96
C VAL A 67 -25.18 -4.26 28.59
N GLU A 68 -24.89 -5.28 27.78
CA GLU A 68 -24.57 -6.63 28.26
C GLU A 68 -23.28 -6.64 29.08
N ASP A 69 -22.23 -5.95 28.59
CA ASP A 69 -20.92 -5.90 29.24
C ASP A 69 -20.91 -4.99 30.48
N ASN A 70 -21.82 -4.00 30.54
CA ASN A 70 -21.88 -2.98 31.62
C ASN A 70 -23.32 -2.70 32.05
N PRO A 71 -23.96 -3.63 32.78
CA PRO A 71 -25.38 -3.53 33.17
C PRO A 71 -25.71 -2.31 34.08
N ASP A 72 -24.70 -1.79 34.77
CA ASP A 72 -24.88 -0.64 35.69
C ASP A 72 -24.76 0.73 34.99
N MET A 73 -24.46 0.74 33.67
CA MET A 73 -24.28 1.98 32.93
C MET A 73 -25.63 2.71 32.71
N THR A 74 -25.66 4.00 33.02
CA THR A 74 -26.86 4.80 32.77
C THR A 74 -27.03 5.05 31.25
N ASN A 75 -28.29 5.31 30.81
CA ASN A 75 -28.56 5.59 29.40
C ASN A 75 -27.76 6.79 28.89
N GLY A 76 -27.52 7.81 29.72
CA GLY A 76 -26.73 8.99 29.33
C GLY A 76 -25.26 8.67 29.12
N GLU A 77 -24.67 7.81 29.94
CA GLU A 77 -23.28 7.35 29.77
C GLU A 77 -23.15 6.46 28.54
N LEU A 78 -24.12 5.58 28.33
CA LEU A 78 -24.18 4.71 27.15
C LEU A 78 -24.23 5.52 25.87
N ASP A 79 -25.12 6.50 25.76
CA ASP A 79 -25.24 7.35 24.57
C ASP A 79 -23.98 8.19 24.32
N ARG A 80 -23.36 8.71 25.39
CA ARG A 80 -22.09 9.42 25.30
C ARG A 80 -20.97 8.51 24.79
N THR A 81 -20.85 7.31 25.33
CA THR A 81 -19.84 6.32 24.92
C THR A 81 -20.01 5.93 23.46
N LEU A 82 -21.25 5.65 23.03
CA LEU A 82 -21.56 5.35 21.63
C LEU A 82 -21.24 6.51 20.67
N ASN A 83 -21.59 7.75 21.07
CA ASN A 83 -21.29 8.92 20.27
C ASN A 83 -19.79 9.13 20.11
N VAL A 84 -19.02 9.01 21.18
CA VAL A 84 -17.55 9.11 21.14
C VAL A 84 -16.96 7.99 20.30
N ALA A 85 -17.35 6.74 20.52
CA ALA A 85 -16.86 5.60 19.77
C ALA A 85 -17.16 5.74 18.26
N THR A 86 -18.38 6.16 17.92
CA THR A 86 -18.77 6.41 16.53
C THR A 86 -17.95 7.53 15.89
N ALA A 87 -17.80 8.67 16.58
CA ALA A 87 -17.00 9.78 16.08
C ALA A 87 -15.53 9.39 15.86
N VAL A 88 -14.93 8.72 16.82
CA VAL A 88 -13.55 8.20 16.72
C VAL A 88 -13.44 7.19 15.56
N GLY A 89 -14.39 6.27 15.42
CA GLY A 89 -14.42 5.29 14.33
C GLY A 89 -14.48 5.95 12.96
N VAL A 90 -15.32 6.98 12.78
CA VAL A 90 -15.41 7.75 11.54
C VAL A 90 -14.10 8.47 11.24
N VAL A 91 -13.51 9.13 12.23
CA VAL A 91 -12.22 9.84 12.05
C VAL A 91 -11.11 8.86 11.65
N ILE A 92 -11.00 7.72 12.34
CA ILE A 92 -10.01 6.69 12.01
C ILE A 92 -10.26 6.13 10.61
N GLY A 93 -11.52 5.87 10.25
CA GLY A 93 -11.88 5.39 8.91
C GLY A 93 -11.51 6.36 7.80
N LEU A 94 -11.76 7.66 7.99
CA LEU A 94 -11.35 8.70 7.03
C LEU A 94 -9.82 8.83 6.93
N ILE A 95 -9.11 8.73 8.04
CA ILE A 95 -7.64 8.70 8.06
C ILE A 95 -7.14 7.49 7.27
N ALA A 96 -7.75 6.31 7.45
CA ALA A 96 -7.39 5.09 6.71
C ALA A 96 -7.58 5.26 5.21
N VAL A 97 -8.73 5.83 4.76
CA VAL A 97 -8.96 6.15 3.35
C VAL A 97 -7.91 7.11 2.82
N GLY A 98 -7.65 8.21 3.54
CA GLY A 98 -6.62 9.19 3.18
C GLY A 98 -5.23 8.57 3.06
N LEU A 99 -4.88 7.68 3.98
CA LEU A 99 -3.60 6.96 3.99
C LEU A 99 -3.46 6.03 2.77
N TRP A 100 -4.50 5.28 2.40
CA TRP A 100 -4.52 4.46 1.20
C TRP A 100 -4.31 5.28 -0.07
N LEU A 101 -5.01 6.39 -0.23
CA LEU A 101 -4.91 7.28 -1.39
C LEU A 101 -3.52 7.95 -1.46
N TRP A 102 -3.01 8.39 -0.31
CA TRP A 102 -1.67 8.98 -0.22
C TRP A 102 -0.58 7.98 -0.59
N MET A 103 -0.65 6.74 -0.07
CA MET A 103 0.28 5.67 -0.40
C MET A 103 0.20 5.27 -1.88
N ALA A 104 -1.01 5.19 -2.45
CA ALA A 104 -1.19 4.93 -3.87
C ALA A 104 -0.45 5.98 -4.71
N ARG A 105 -0.61 7.27 -4.37
CA ARG A 105 0.06 8.37 -5.08
C ARG A 105 1.58 8.37 -4.87
N ALA A 106 2.06 8.05 -3.67
CA ALA A 106 3.49 7.98 -3.37
C ALA A 106 4.18 6.84 -4.17
N ASN A 107 3.55 5.68 -4.26
CA ASN A 107 4.06 4.55 -5.03
C ASN A 107 4.03 4.82 -6.54
N MET A 108 3.00 5.49 -7.07
CA MET A 108 2.96 5.92 -8.47
C MET A 108 4.08 6.91 -8.83
N ARG A 109 4.55 7.70 -7.86
CA ARG A 109 5.68 8.62 -8.03
C ARG A 109 7.04 7.94 -7.88
N GLY A 110 7.09 6.66 -7.56
CA GLY A 110 8.33 5.90 -7.37
C GLY A 110 9.14 6.33 -6.15
N LEU A 111 8.49 6.84 -5.10
CA LEU A 111 9.17 7.27 -3.89
C LEU A 111 9.60 6.04 -3.07
N ALA A 112 10.90 5.80 -2.99
CA ALA A 112 11.47 4.61 -2.33
C ALA A 112 11.05 4.48 -0.85
N TRP A 113 10.89 5.60 -0.13
CA TRP A 113 10.41 5.59 1.26
C TRP A 113 8.99 5.03 1.41
N ALA A 114 8.15 5.12 0.35
CA ALA A 114 6.79 4.59 0.38
C ALA A 114 6.75 3.07 0.64
N ARG A 115 7.75 2.32 0.15
CA ARG A 115 7.90 0.88 0.42
C ARG A 115 8.15 0.61 1.91
N ILE A 116 9.00 1.42 2.55
CA ILE A 116 9.31 1.28 3.98
C ILE A 116 8.06 1.54 4.80
N VAL A 117 7.35 2.62 4.50
CA VAL A 117 6.09 2.96 5.17
C VAL A 117 5.04 1.87 4.96
N ALA A 118 4.90 1.34 3.74
CA ALA A 118 3.99 0.22 3.45
C ALA A 118 4.32 -1.02 4.30
N THR A 119 5.61 -1.35 4.46
CA THR A 119 6.06 -2.47 5.30
C THR A 119 5.74 -2.25 6.78
N VAL A 120 5.98 -1.06 7.29
CA VAL A 120 5.66 -0.72 8.69
C VAL A 120 4.16 -0.78 8.94
N LEU A 121 3.36 -0.20 8.04
CA LEU A 121 1.89 -0.24 8.14
C LEU A 121 1.34 -1.67 8.04
N PHE A 122 1.92 -2.50 7.18
CA PHE A 122 1.57 -3.92 7.11
C PHE A 122 1.88 -4.64 8.42
N GLY A 123 3.09 -4.47 8.95
CA GLY A 123 3.47 -5.06 10.24
C GLY A 123 2.54 -4.62 11.37
N LEU A 124 2.23 -3.34 11.45
CA LEU A 124 1.27 -2.79 12.42
C LEU A 124 -0.14 -3.39 12.21
N ASN A 125 -0.61 -3.50 10.96
CA ASN A 125 -1.90 -4.11 10.65
C ASN A 125 -1.96 -5.56 11.11
N VAL A 126 -0.91 -6.36 10.86
CA VAL A 126 -0.83 -7.76 11.33
C VAL A 126 -0.91 -7.84 12.85
N VAL A 127 -0.11 -7.04 13.56
CA VAL A 127 -0.10 -7.01 15.03
C VAL A 127 -1.48 -6.64 15.59
N LEU A 128 -2.10 -5.57 15.07
CA LEU A 128 -3.43 -5.14 15.50
C LEU A 128 -4.49 -6.18 15.18
N THR A 129 -4.41 -6.85 14.03
CA THR A 129 -5.35 -7.90 13.64
C THR A 129 -5.22 -9.12 14.55
N LEU A 130 -4.00 -9.56 14.86
CA LEU A 130 -3.75 -10.66 15.79
C LEU A 130 -4.28 -10.34 17.21
N TYR A 131 -4.08 -9.11 17.65
CA TYR A 131 -4.64 -8.66 18.93
C TYR A 131 -6.17 -8.67 18.93
N ASN A 132 -6.81 -8.23 17.85
CA ASN A 132 -8.27 -8.13 17.76
C ASN A 132 -8.96 -9.46 17.43
N VAL A 133 -8.29 -10.43 16.79
CA VAL A 133 -8.88 -11.73 16.41
C VAL A 133 -9.41 -12.48 17.63
N SER A 134 -8.78 -12.36 18.79
CA SER A 134 -9.23 -12.97 20.02
C SER A 134 -10.57 -12.40 20.53
N GLN A 135 -10.92 -11.19 20.10
CA GLN A 135 -12.13 -10.46 20.51
C GLN A 135 -13.23 -10.47 19.44
N THR A 136 -12.91 -10.96 18.22
CA THR A 136 -13.79 -10.86 17.07
C THR A 136 -14.27 -12.25 16.65
N THR A 137 -15.57 -12.41 16.41
CA THR A 137 -16.18 -13.66 15.95
C THR A 137 -16.91 -13.45 14.61
N GLY A 138 -17.09 -14.54 13.85
CA GLY A 138 -17.92 -14.55 12.65
C GLY A 138 -17.38 -13.67 11.52
N PHE A 139 -18.19 -12.75 11.01
CA PHE A 139 -17.88 -11.92 9.84
C PHE A 139 -16.64 -11.04 10.03
N GLY A 140 -16.37 -10.57 11.24
CA GLY A 140 -15.19 -9.76 11.54
C GLY A 140 -13.88 -10.50 11.28
N VAL A 141 -13.80 -11.80 11.54
CA VAL A 141 -12.62 -12.63 11.26
C VAL A 141 -12.36 -12.69 9.74
N ILE A 142 -13.43 -12.85 8.95
CA ILE A 142 -13.31 -12.89 7.47
C ILE A 142 -12.72 -11.58 6.95
N ILE A 143 -13.24 -10.44 7.40
CA ILE A 143 -12.72 -9.11 7.01
C ILE A 143 -11.26 -8.94 7.41
N SER A 144 -10.88 -9.42 8.58
CA SER A 144 -9.50 -9.37 9.08
C SER A 144 -8.56 -10.18 8.18
N ILE A 145 -8.95 -11.40 7.80
CA ILE A 145 -8.17 -12.24 6.88
C ILE A 145 -8.03 -11.57 5.52
N VAL A 146 -9.13 -11.06 4.95
CA VAL A 146 -9.12 -10.35 3.66
C VAL A 146 -8.18 -9.15 3.72
N SER A 147 -8.19 -8.39 4.81
CA SER A 147 -7.30 -7.22 5.00
C SER A 147 -5.82 -7.62 5.03
N ILE A 148 -5.46 -8.70 5.73
CA ILE A 148 -4.08 -9.21 5.78
C ILE A 148 -3.64 -9.70 4.40
N VAL A 149 -4.48 -10.48 3.71
CA VAL A 149 -4.18 -10.99 2.37
C VAL A 149 -4.00 -9.85 1.38
N LEU A 150 -4.88 -8.85 1.40
CA LEU A 150 -4.79 -7.67 0.55
C LEU A 150 -3.49 -6.90 0.79
N ALA A 151 -3.18 -6.60 2.05
CA ALA A 151 -1.97 -5.88 2.43
C ALA A 151 -0.70 -6.67 2.10
N GLY A 152 -0.70 -8.00 2.29
CA GLY A 152 0.39 -8.90 1.90
C GLY A 152 0.60 -8.94 0.38
N ALA A 153 -0.48 -8.99 -0.41
CA ALA A 153 -0.41 -8.95 -1.86
C ALA A 153 0.18 -7.63 -2.37
N ILE A 154 -0.22 -6.50 -1.80
CA ILE A 154 0.33 -5.19 -2.12
C ILE A 154 1.85 -5.17 -1.82
N LEU A 155 2.24 -5.64 -0.64
CA LEU A 155 3.63 -5.66 -0.23
C LEU A 155 4.47 -6.55 -1.17
N TRP A 156 3.97 -7.75 -1.50
CA TRP A 156 4.63 -8.63 -2.44
C TRP A 156 4.84 -7.98 -3.82
N LEU A 157 3.83 -7.27 -4.34
CA LEU A 157 3.94 -6.55 -5.62
C LEU A 157 4.97 -5.42 -5.57
N LEU A 158 5.06 -4.69 -4.45
CA LEU A 158 6.02 -3.60 -4.25
C LEU A 158 7.48 -4.09 -4.13
N TYR A 159 7.69 -5.35 -3.76
CA TYR A 159 9.03 -5.96 -3.64
C TYR A 159 9.41 -6.85 -4.83
N ARG A 160 8.60 -6.91 -5.89
CA ARG A 160 8.99 -7.58 -7.13
C ARG A 160 10.16 -6.86 -7.79
N GLY A 161 10.98 -7.63 -8.54
CA GLY A 161 12.19 -7.11 -9.19
C GLY A 161 11.92 -5.95 -10.15
N ASP A 162 10.82 -6.00 -10.91
CA ASP A 162 10.40 -4.93 -11.82
C ASP A 162 10.00 -3.63 -11.07
N ALA A 163 9.34 -3.75 -9.92
CA ALA A 163 9.03 -2.61 -9.06
C ALA A 163 10.31 -2.03 -8.46
N THR A 164 11.25 -2.87 -8.02
CA THR A 164 12.53 -2.44 -7.44
C THR A 164 13.33 -1.63 -8.47
N ALA A 165 13.45 -2.12 -9.69
CA ALA A 165 14.14 -1.40 -10.77
C ALA A 165 13.54 -0.02 -11.07
N TYR A 166 12.21 0.11 -10.98
CA TYR A 166 11.55 1.40 -11.13
C TYR A 166 11.91 2.41 -10.03
N TYR A 167 11.90 1.97 -8.76
CA TYR A 167 12.28 2.83 -7.63
C TYR A 167 13.75 3.27 -7.71
N ASP A 168 14.66 2.36 -8.11
CA ASP A 168 16.07 2.66 -8.27
C ASP A 168 16.29 3.67 -9.39
N ALA A 169 15.61 3.51 -10.53
CA ALA A 169 15.68 4.45 -11.66
C ALA A 169 15.13 5.85 -11.30
N VAL A 170 14.07 5.95 -10.49
CA VAL A 170 13.54 7.24 -10.02
C VAL A 170 14.48 7.87 -8.99
N SER A 171 15.04 7.08 -8.06
CA SER A 171 15.96 7.59 -7.03
C SER A 171 17.25 8.13 -7.64
N ALA A 172 17.79 7.50 -8.69
CA ALA A 172 18.98 7.96 -9.39
C ALA A 172 18.76 9.34 -10.04
N ARG A 173 17.53 9.63 -10.54
CA ARG A 173 17.19 10.92 -11.14
C ARG A 173 17.09 12.07 -10.14
N VAL A 174 16.69 11.77 -8.90
CA VAL A 174 16.50 12.78 -7.85
C VAL A 174 17.83 13.12 -7.17
N GLY A 175 18.81 12.21 -7.23
CA GLY A 175 20.14 12.38 -6.64
C GLY A 175 21.20 12.98 -7.58
N ALA A 176 20.86 13.16 -8.86
CA ALA A 176 21.70 13.83 -9.87
C ALA A 176 21.30 15.31 -10.03
#